data_c5486e41a1697e557b12ca673ca8540d
#
_entry.id   c5486e41a1697e557b12ca673ca8540d
#
_cell.length_a   1.000
_cell.length_b   1.000
_cell.length_c   1.000
_cell.angle_alpha   90.00
_cell.angle_beta   90.00
_cell.angle_gamma   90.00
#
_symmetry.space_group_name_H-M   'P 1'
#
loop_
_entity.id
_entity.type
_entity.pdbx_description
1 polymer ?
#
loop_
_entity_poly.entity_id
_entity_poly.type
_entity_poly.pdbx_seq_one_letter_code
_entity_poly.pdbx_strand_id
1 'polypeptide(L)'
;FLLLNFGTFILIRFPKRRNNPPAFFVFIALAMLADLKGTTLRLLILAGWWDVIPSRTEILLQYQAFPLLLIMGVGGFLLPKLFGNAVIDPKSLSSQSNSSIRFLLLLGLTFLLSYGVQYWGVHALSTRIGYGIRAVVWLWFLSCSLRVQHVPSKFPAYLTGGRVAPYFIAMGLVLPVFFPTYTLAWEHLIFITGFLWLTL
;
A
#
# COMPACT_ATOMS: atom_id res chain seq x y z
N PHE A 1 -3.99 20.71 1.04
CA PHE A 1 -2.81 21.60 1.19
C PHE A 1 -1.50 20.80 1.29
N LEU A 2 -1.43 19.77 2.14
CA LEU A 2 -0.25 18.91 2.33
C LEU A 2 0.17 18.18 1.05
N LEU A 3 -0.78 17.62 0.31
CA LEU A 3 -0.53 16.93 -0.95
C LEU A 3 0.05 17.85 -2.03
N LEU A 4 -0.48 19.06 -2.16
CA LEU A 4 0.03 20.04 -3.11
C LEU A 4 1.47 20.44 -2.76
N ASN A 5 1.76 20.69 -1.48
CA ASN A 5 3.11 21.02 -1.03
C ASN A 5 4.09 19.86 -1.25
N PHE A 6 3.67 18.63 -0.95
CA PHE A 6 4.51 17.45 -1.17
C PHE A 6 4.71 17.17 -2.65
N GLY A 7 3.66 17.30 -3.48
CA GLY A 7 3.75 17.19 -4.93
C GLY A 7 4.69 18.23 -5.53
N THR A 8 4.57 19.48 -5.13
CA THR A 8 5.46 20.58 -5.54
C THR A 8 6.91 20.30 -5.11
N PHE A 9 7.14 19.84 -3.88
CA PHE A 9 8.46 19.45 -3.41
C PHE A 9 9.07 18.33 -4.29
N ILE A 10 8.30 17.30 -4.62
CA ILE A 10 8.75 16.22 -5.50
C ILE A 10 9.10 16.77 -6.88
N LEU A 11 8.23 17.57 -7.49
CA LEU A 11 8.45 18.13 -8.84
C LEU A 11 9.71 18.98 -8.90
N ILE A 12 9.99 19.79 -7.88
CA ILE A 12 11.19 20.64 -7.81
C ILE A 12 12.46 19.79 -7.60
N ARG A 13 12.38 18.72 -6.80
CA ARG A 13 13.53 17.88 -6.45
C ARG A 13 13.84 16.82 -7.50
N PHE A 14 12.85 16.35 -8.23
CA PHE A 14 12.98 15.26 -9.19
C PHE A 14 14.04 15.53 -10.27
N PRO A 15 14.07 16.72 -10.93
CA PRO A 15 15.10 17.03 -11.93
C PRO A 15 16.51 17.18 -11.37
N LYS A 16 16.61 17.53 -10.07
CA LYS A 16 17.90 17.79 -9.39
C LYS A 16 18.53 16.55 -8.76
N ARG A 17 17.88 15.39 -8.87
CA ARG A 17 18.41 14.15 -8.28
C ARG A 17 19.62 13.63 -9.05
N ARG A 18 20.63 13.18 -8.32
CA ARG A 18 21.82 12.53 -8.89
C ARG A 18 21.63 11.01 -9.11
N ASN A 19 20.76 10.37 -8.33
CA ASN A 19 20.51 8.91 -8.36
C ASN A 19 19.05 8.60 -8.68
N ASN A 20 18.81 7.50 -9.37
CA ASN A 20 17.45 7.02 -9.59
C ASN A 20 16.83 6.55 -8.25
N PRO A 21 15.55 6.87 -7.98
CA PRO A 21 14.86 6.38 -6.81
C PRO A 21 14.72 4.86 -6.89
N PRO A 22 14.64 4.17 -5.74
CA PRO A 22 14.31 2.75 -5.70
C PRO A 22 13.02 2.45 -6.47
N ALA A 23 12.95 1.31 -7.15
CA ALA A 23 11.78 0.95 -7.95
C ALA A 23 10.47 0.92 -7.13
N PHE A 24 10.54 0.60 -5.84
CA PHE A 24 9.39 0.63 -4.91
C PHE A 24 8.75 2.01 -4.78
N PHE A 25 9.45 3.10 -5.13
CA PHE A 25 8.88 4.46 -5.10
C PHE A 25 7.73 4.66 -6.08
N VAL A 26 7.56 3.75 -7.03
CA VAL A 26 6.35 3.65 -7.86
C VAL A 26 5.08 3.54 -6.99
N PHE A 27 5.13 2.77 -5.90
CA PHE A 27 4.00 2.66 -4.98
C PHE A 27 3.70 3.97 -4.25
N ILE A 28 4.72 4.81 -3.96
CA ILE A 28 4.50 6.14 -3.38
C ILE A 28 3.75 7.04 -4.37
N ALA A 29 4.14 7.01 -5.66
CA ALA A 29 3.42 7.77 -6.68
C ALA A 29 1.96 7.30 -6.81
N LEU A 30 1.71 5.99 -6.79
CA LEU A 30 0.36 5.42 -6.82
C LEU A 30 -0.43 5.73 -5.53
N ALA A 31 0.23 5.78 -4.37
CA ALA A 31 -0.38 6.21 -3.13
C ALA A 31 -0.90 7.65 -3.23
N MET A 32 -0.05 8.57 -3.74
CA MET A 32 -0.45 9.96 -3.95
C MET A 32 -1.62 10.10 -4.92
N LEU A 33 -1.65 9.29 -6.00
CA LEU A 33 -2.78 9.24 -6.93
C LEU A 33 -4.06 8.72 -6.27
N ALA A 34 -3.96 7.72 -5.39
CA ALA A 34 -5.10 7.18 -4.64
C ALA A 34 -5.70 8.24 -3.73
N ASP A 35 -4.87 8.97 -2.98
CA ASP A 35 -5.31 10.02 -2.08
C ASP A 35 -5.89 11.23 -2.84
N LEU A 36 -5.25 11.65 -3.93
CA LEU A 36 -5.79 12.71 -4.79
C LEU A 36 -7.15 12.33 -5.36
N LYS A 37 -7.30 11.10 -5.87
CA LYS A 37 -8.58 10.59 -6.37
C LYS A 37 -9.62 10.53 -5.27
N GLY A 38 -9.29 10.00 -4.09
CA GLY A 38 -10.20 9.95 -2.95
C GLY A 38 -10.66 11.35 -2.51
N THR A 39 -9.73 12.31 -2.42
CA THR A 39 -10.04 13.72 -2.10
C THR A 39 -10.95 14.34 -3.15
N THR A 40 -10.66 14.14 -4.44
CA THR A 40 -11.49 14.66 -5.54
C THR A 40 -12.90 14.09 -5.47
N LEU A 41 -13.04 12.77 -5.27
CA LEU A 41 -14.36 12.13 -5.14
C LEU A 41 -15.13 12.71 -3.95
N ARG A 42 -14.47 12.93 -2.81
CA ARG A 42 -15.11 13.55 -1.64
C ARG A 42 -15.59 14.98 -1.92
N LEU A 43 -14.77 15.78 -2.60
CA LEU A 43 -15.18 17.13 -3.00
C LEU A 43 -16.38 17.13 -3.94
N LEU A 44 -16.44 16.21 -4.89
CA LEU A 44 -17.57 16.04 -5.80
C LEU A 44 -18.84 15.64 -5.04
N ILE A 45 -18.74 14.72 -4.07
CA ILE A 45 -19.86 14.34 -3.21
C ILE A 45 -20.36 15.55 -2.41
N LEU A 46 -19.47 16.33 -1.81
CA LEU A 46 -19.82 17.52 -1.04
C LEU A 46 -20.43 18.64 -1.91
N ALA A 47 -20.04 18.71 -3.18
CA ALA A 47 -20.62 19.64 -4.16
C ALA A 47 -22.01 19.21 -4.69
N GLY A 48 -22.54 18.08 -4.23
CA GLY A 48 -23.85 17.55 -4.66
C GLY A 48 -23.88 17.01 -6.09
N TRP A 49 -22.71 16.83 -6.72
CA TRP A 49 -22.64 16.41 -8.13
C TRP A 49 -22.82 14.90 -8.33
N TRP A 50 -22.85 14.11 -7.25
CA TRP A 50 -22.82 12.65 -7.40
C TRP A 50 -23.62 11.88 -6.35
N ASP A 51 -24.87 11.67 -6.65
CA ASP A 51 -25.70 10.67 -5.96
C ASP A 51 -25.30 9.21 -6.31
N VAL A 52 -24.36 9.03 -7.24
CA VAL A 52 -24.04 7.74 -7.88
C VAL A 52 -22.70 7.15 -7.44
N ILE A 53 -21.84 7.92 -6.72
CA ILE A 53 -20.63 7.31 -6.19
C ILE A 53 -21.01 6.40 -5.03
N PRO A 54 -20.67 5.10 -5.10
CA PRO A 54 -20.89 4.20 -3.97
C PRO A 54 -20.23 4.77 -2.73
N SER A 55 -21.03 5.03 -1.70
CA SER A 55 -20.57 5.51 -0.40
C SER A 55 -19.41 4.64 0.07
N ARG A 56 -18.28 5.21 0.41
CA ARG A 56 -17.03 4.62 0.89
C ARG A 56 -15.88 4.50 -0.10
N THR A 57 -16.05 4.75 -1.43
CA THR A 57 -14.90 4.66 -2.36
C THR A 57 -13.81 5.64 -1.96
N GLU A 58 -14.20 6.89 -1.69
CA GLU A 58 -13.29 7.95 -1.27
C GLU A 58 -12.59 7.59 0.04
N ILE A 59 -13.34 7.03 1.00
CA ILE A 59 -12.83 6.61 2.30
C ILE A 59 -11.77 5.50 2.12
N LEU A 60 -12.08 4.48 1.33
CA LEU A 60 -11.15 3.36 1.13
C LEU A 60 -9.91 3.76 0.34
N LEU A 61 -10.02 4.69 -0.61
CA LEU A 61 -8.86 5.19 -1.33
C LEU A 61 -7.94 6.01 -0.42
N GLN A 62 -8.50 6.85 0.46
CA GLN A 62 -7.71 7.67 1.37
C GLN A 62 -7.17 6.89 2.56
N TYR A 63 -8.00 6.08 3.20
CA TYR A 63 -7.62 5.44 4.47
C TYR A 63 -7.08 4.02 4.32
N GLN A 64 -7.32 3.34 3.20
CA GLN A 64 -6.78 2.01 2.97
C GLN A 64 -5.76 1.96 1.84
N ALA A 65 -6.10 2.43 0.63
CA ALA A 65 -5.21 2.35 -0.51
C ALA A 65 -3.94 3.20 -0.33
N PHE A 66 -4.12 4.45 0.06
CA PHE A 66 -3.00 5.39 0.27
C PHE A 66 -1.99 4.85 1.29
N PRO A 67 -2.36 4.52 2.54
CA PRO A 67 -1.35 4.07 3.50
C PRO A 67 -0.75 2.71 3.15
N LEU A 68 -1.51 1.77 2.59
CA LEU A 68 -0.95 0.47 2.20
C LEU A 68 0.08 0.60 1.07
N LEU A 69 -0.22 1.41 0.05
CA LEU A 69 0.75 1.70 -1.02
C LEU A 69 1.96 2.47 -0.51
N LEU A 70 1.77 3.39 0.44
CA LEU A 70 2.87 4.11 1.07
C LEU A 70 3.79 3.15 1.85
N ILE A 71 3.21 2.19 2.59
CA ILE A 71 3.96 1.14 3.28
C ILE A 71 4.71 0.24 2.28
N MET A 72 4.07 -0.12 1.15
CA MET A 72 4.75 -0.90 0.11
C MET A 72 5.91 -0.11 -0.50
N GLY A 73 5.75 1.19 -0.71
CA GLY A 73 6.77 2.06 -1.29
C GLY A 73 7.97 2.28 -0.36
N VAL A 74 7.70 2.77 0.84
CA VAL A 74 8.74 3.05 1.85
C VAL A 74 9.23 1.75 2.48
N GLY A 75 8.31 0.87 2.84
CA GLY A 75 8.60 -0.41 3.48
C GLY A 75 9.38 -1.35 2.58
N GLY A 76 9.08 -1.42 1.28
CA GLY A 76 9.84 -2.23 0.33
C GLY A 76 11.32 -1.87 0.27
N PHE A 77 11.67 -0.64 0.65
CA PHE A 77 13.05 -0.17 0.74
C PHE A 77 13.64 -0.31 2.16
N LEU A 78 12.88 0.05 3.20
CA LEU A 78 13.39 0.12 4.58
C LEU A 78 13.27 -1.21 5.33
N LEU A 79 12.15 -1.92 5.21
CA LEU A 79 11.88 -3.11 6.00
C LEU A 79 12.88 -4.25 5.77
N PRO A 80 13.37 -4.54 4.53
CA PRO A 80 14.39 -5.56 4.34
C PRO A 80 15.65 -5.30 5.16
N LYS A 81 16.04 -4.02 5.35
CA LYS A 81 17.18 -3.63 6.20
C LYS A 81 16.90 -3.90 7.66
N LEU A 82 15.68 -3.62 8.13
CA LEU A 82 15.25 -3.89 9.50
C LEU A 82 15.19 -5.38 9.80
N PHE A 83 14.90 -6.22 8.79
CA PHE A 83 14.88 -7.68 8.93
C PHE A 83 16.28 -8.33 8.81
N GLY A 84 17.35 -7.53 8.72
CA GLY A 84 18.71 -8.05 8.61
C GLY A 84 19.03 -8.69 7.26
N ASN A 85 18.14 -8.54 6.29
CA ASN A 85 18.42 -8.89 4.90
C ASN A 85 19.50 -7.93 4.38
N ALA A 86 20.51 -8.50 3.71
CA ALA A 86 21.71 -7.79 3.28
C ALA A 86 21.44 -6.39 2.76
N VAL A 87 22.26 -5.45 3.17
CA VAL A 87 22.25 -4.07 2.69
C VAL A 87 22.10 -4.09 1.18
N ILE A 88 20.95 -3.65 0.68
CA ILE A 88 20.77 -3.41 -0.75
C ILE A 88 21.82 -2.34 -1.07
N ASP A 89 22.89 -2.73 -1.74
CA ASP A 89 23.95 -1.82 -2.14
C ASP A 89 23.28 -0.66 -2.92
N PRO A 90 23.50 0.61 -2.53
CA PRO A 90 22.95 1.75 -3.26
C PRO A 90 23.28 1.71 -4.76
N LYS A 91 24.40 1.08 -5.13
CA LYS A 91 24.78 0.87 -6.54
C LYS A 91 23.89 -0.15 -7.26
N SER A 92 23.40 -1.18 -6.54
CA SER A 92 22.46 -2.15 -7.14
C SER A 92 21.06 -1.56 -7.36
N LEU A 93 20.70 -0.51 -6.62
CA LEU A 93 19.44 0.22 -6.81
C LEU A 93 19.45 1.05 -8.10
N SER A 94 20.60 1.57 -8.51
CA SER A 94 20.74 2.34 -9.76
C SER A 94 20.66 1.46 -11.02
N SER A 95 20.92 0.16 -10.89
CA SER A 95 20.89 -0.83 -11.99
C SER A 95 19.57 -1.60 -12.07
N GLN A 96 18.53 -1.20 -11.31
CA GLN A 96 17.23 -1.87 -11.41
C GLN A 96 16.68 -1.79 -12.83
N SER A 97 16.43 -2.96 -13.39
CA SER A 97 15.91 -3.11 -14.74
C SER A 97 14.55 -2.41 -14.91
N ASN A 98 14.34 -1.79 -16.07
CA ASN A 98 13.04 -1.23 -16.45
C ASN A 98 11.90 -2.25 -16.33
N SER A 99 12.18 -3.55 -16.46
CA SER A 99 11.22 -4.62 -16.27
C SER A 99 10.72 -4.71 -14.82
N SER A 100 11.60 -4.50 -13.84
CA SER A 100 11.23 -4.49 -12.42
C SER A 100 10.29 -3.33 -12.10
N ILE A 101 10.56 -2.14 -12.63
CA ILE A 101 9.70 -0.97 -12.44
C ILE A 101 8.32 -1.19 -13.08
N ARG A 102 8.28 -1.72 -14.31
CA ARG A 102 7.01 -2.03 -14.99
C ARG A 102 6.20 -3.07 -14.23
N PHE A 103 6.84 -4.10 -13.72
CA PHE A 103 6.18 -5.13 -12.93
C PHE A 103 5.57 -4.54 -11.64
N LEU A 104 6.33 -3.74 -10.87
CA LEU A 104 5.84 -3.08 -9.66
C LEU A 104 4.71 -2.08 -9.95
N LEU A 105 4.80 -1.37 -11.10
CA LEU A 105 3.73 -0.49 -11.56
C LEU A 105 2.45 -1.28 -11.84
N LEU A 106 2.54 -2.38 -12.59
CA LEU A 106 1.39 -3.26 -12.86
C LEU A 106 0.79 -3.81 -11.57
N LEU A 107 1.62 -4.26 -10.64
CA LEU A 107 1.18 -4.77 -9.34
C LEU A 107 0.42 -3.70 -8.54
N GLY A 108 0.96 -2.49 -8.48
CA GLY A 108 0.32 -1.37 -7.79
C GLY A 108 -0.97 -0.90 -8.47
N LEU A 109 -1.01 -0.89 -9.81
CA LEU A 109 -2.24 -0.61 -10.55
C LEU A 109 -3.30 -1.69 -10.32
N THR A 110 -2.92 -2.97 -10.32
CA THR A 110 -3.82 -4.08 -9.98
C THR A 110 -4.38 -3.92 -8.56
N PHE A 111 -3.53 -3.51 -7.61
CA PHE A 111 -3.96 -3.20 -6.26
C PHE A 111 -4.99 -2.06 -6.24
N LEU A 112 -4.77 -0.96 -6.95
CA LEU A 112 -5.72 0.16 -7.04
C LEU A 112 -7.01 -0.22 -7.76
N LEU A 113 -6.92 -0.96 -8.87
CA LEU A 113 -8.09 -1.41 -9.62
C LEU A 113 -8.99 -2.33 -8.80
N SER A 114 -8.44 -3.06 -7.82
CA SER A 114 -9.21 -3.91 -6.92
C SER A 114 -10.27 -3.14 -6.12
N TYR A 115 -10.03 -1.86 -5.84
CA TYR A 115 -11.03 -0.99 -5.22
C TYR A 115 -12.19 -0.67 -6.18
N GLY A 116 -11.89 -0.48 -7.47
CA GLY A 116 -12.93 -0.34 -8.50
C GLY A 116 -13.79 -1.60 -8.62
N VAL A 117 -13.16 -2.78 -8.64
CA VAL A 117 -13.88 -4.07 -8.69
C VAL A 117 -14.82 -4.24 -7.50
N GLN A 118 -14.38 -3.84 -6.31
CA GLN A 118 -15.21 -3.91 -5.11
C GLN A 118 -16.48 -3.05 -5.22
N TYR A 119 -16.43 -1.95 -5.99
CA TYR A 119 -17.53 -1.00 -6.11
C TYR A 119 -18.51 -1.30 -7.23
N TRP A 120 -18.02 -1.84 -8.35
CA TRP A 120 -18.90 -2.15 -9.47
C TRP A 120 -19.87 -3.30 -9.22
N GLY A 121 -19.71 -3.99 -8.11
CA GLY A 121 -20.57 -5.07 -7.71
C GLY A 121 -21.26 -4.76 -6.38
N VAL A 122 -22.57 -4.60 -6.41
CA VAL A 122 -23.44 -4.45 -5.21
C VAL A 122 -23.45 -5.72 -4.35
N HIS A 123 -22.64 -6.74 -4.65
CA HIS A 123 -22.72 -8.06 -4.07
C HIS A 123 -21.48 -8.44 -3.25
N ALA A 124 -21.70 -9.31 -2.25
CA ALA A 124 -20.64 -9.91 -1.44
C ALA A 124 -19.50 -10.52 -2.27
N LEU A 125 -19.76 -10.95 -3.50
CA LEU A 125 -18.79 -11.50 -4.43
C LEU A 125 -17.75 -10.45 -4.87
N SER A 126 -18.16 -9.23 -5.21
CA SER A 126 -17.23 -8.18 -5.64
C SER A 126 -16.32 -7.74 -4.50
N THR A 127 -16.85 -7.68 -3.28
CA THR A 127 -16.04 -7.45 -2.07
C THR A 127 -14.99 -8.54 -1.89
N ARG A 128 -15.38 -9.81 -2.01
CA ARG A 128 -14.44 -10.94 -1.93
C ARG A 128 -13.34 -10.85 -2.99
N ILE A 129 -13.70 -10.57 -4.23
CA ILE A 129 -12.74 -10.44 -5.34
C ILE A 129 -11.79 -9.27 -5.09
N GLY A 130 -12.32 -8.10 -4.73
CA GLY A 130 -11.50 -6.92 -4.43
C GLY A 130 -10.49 -7.16 -3.31
N TYR A 131 -10.93 -7.73 -2.19
CA TYR A 131 -10.03 -8.11 -1.08
C TYR A 131 -9.09 -9.23 -1.46
N GLY A 132 -9.52 -10.22 -2.24
CA GLY A 132 -8.69 -11.32 -2.72
C GLY A 132 -7.51 -10.80 -3.56
N ILE A 133 -7.75 -9.89 -4.48
CA ILE A 133 -6.70 -9.26 -5.30
C ILE A 133 -5.70 -8.53 -4.37
N ARG A 134 -6.19 -7.72 -3.44
CA ARG A 134 -5.33 -7.00 -2.48
C ARG A 134 -4.52 -7.94 -1.60
N ALA A 135 -5.13 -9.02 -1.12
CA ALA A 135 -4.46 -10.03 -0.32
C ALA A 135 -3.33 -10.72 -1.11
N VAL A 136 -3.57 -11.10 -2.36
CA VAL A 136 -2.54 -11.71 -3.23
C VAL A 136 -1.38 -10.76 -3.45
N VAL A 137 -1.66 -9.49 -3.78
CA VAL A 137 -0.61 -8.47 -3.98
C VAL A 137 0.19 -8.26 -2.70
N TRP A 138 -0.48 -8.18 -1.55
CA TRP A 138 0.19 -8.00 -0.26
C TRP A 138 1.03 -9.21 0.13
N LEU A 139 0.51 -10.43 -0.02
CA LEU A 139 1.26 -11.67 0.27
C LEU A 139 2.47 -11.82 -0.64
N TRP A 140 2.35 -11.45 -1.92
CA TRP A 140 3.50 -11.36 -2.81
C TRP A 140 4.54 -10.36 -2.29
N PHE A 141 4.11 -9.17 -1.88
CA PHE A 141 5.00 -8.16 -1.31
C PHE A 141 5.73 -8.67 -0.07
N LEU A 142 5.03 -9.35 0.85
CA LEU A 142 5.64 -9.96 2.03
C LEU A 142 6.69 -11.02 1.67
N SER A 143 6.35 -11.91 0.74
CA SER A 143 7.17 -13.06 0.41
C SER A 143 8.39 -12.70 -0.45
N CYS A 144 8.17 -11.91 -1.49
CA CYS A 144 9.18 -11.62 -2.50
C CYS A 144 10.00 -10.38 -2.20
N SER A 145 9.38 -9.35 -1.62
CA SER A 145 10.03 -8.07 -1.37
C SER A 145 10.63 -7.98 0.03
N LEU A 146 9.85 -8.30 1.04
CA LEU A 146 10.30 -8.22 2.43
C LEU A 146 11.06 -9.46 2.88
N ARG A 147 10.85 -10.61 2.22
CA ARG A 147 11.44 -11.91 2.59
C ARG A 147 11.28 -12.19 4.08
N VAL A 148 10.08 -11.93 4.62
CA VAL A 148 9.79 -12.02 6.06
C VAL A 148 10.03 -13.41 6.66
N GLN A 149 10.10 -14.45 5.83
CA GLN A 149 10.47 -15.81 6.23
C GLN A 149 11.94 -15.95 6.67
N HIS A 150 12.82 -15.03 6.25
CA HIS A 150 14.24 -15.06 6.65
C HIS A 150 14.43 -14.26 7.95
N VAL A 151 14.50 -15.00 9.04
CA VAL A 151 14.65 -14.43 10.38
C VAL A 151 16.13 -14.40 10.76
N PRO A 152 16.75 -13.24 11.02
CA PRO A 152 18.08 -13.21 11.58
C PRO A 152 18.09 -13.84 12.98
N SER A 153 19.16 -14.57 13.31
CA SER A 153 19.32 -15.27 14.59
C SER A 153 19.36 -14.33 15.81
N LYS A 154 19.71 -13.06 15.59
CA LYS A 154 19.73 -12.01 16.63
C LYS A 154 18.83 -10.88 16.19
N PHE A 155 17.61 -10.82 16.75
CA PHE A 155 16.66 -9.77 16.45
C PHE A 155 16.34 -8.96 17.70
N PRO A 156 16.53 -7.64 17.71
CA PRO A 156 16.22 -6.81 18.86
C PRO A 156 14.72 -6.84 19.16
N ALA A 157 14.36 -7.03 20.42
CA ALA A 157 12.95 -7.15 20.85
C ALA A 157 12.08 -5.96 20.44
N TYR A 158 12.63 -4.75 20.40
CA TYR A 158 11.93 -3.53 20.01
C TYR A 158 11.49 -3.49 18.53
N LEU A 159 12.09 -4.31 17.66
CA LEU A 159 11.69 -4.42 16.27
C LEU A 159 10.58 -5.47 16.04
N THR A 160 10.14 -6.15 17.11
CA THR A 160 9.11 -7.22 17.00
C THR A 160 7.79 -6.68 16.44
N GLY A 161 7.39 -5.47 16.85
CA GLY A 161 6.18 -4.81 16.34
C GLY A 161 6.19 -4.65 14.83
N GLY A 162 7.24 -4.03 14.28
CA GLY A 162 7.42 -3.83 12.84
C GLY A 162 7.44 -5.13 12.04
N ARG A 163 7.75 -6.25 12.70
CA ARG A 163 7.81 -7.58 12.09
C ARG A 163 6.45 -8.27 12.05
N VAL A 164 5.66 -8.10 13.11
CA VAL A 164 4.33 -8.72 13.24
C VAL A 164 3.27 -7.92 12.49
N ALA A 165 3.39 -6.60 12.43
CA ALA A 165 2.46 -5.70 11.76
C ALA A 165 2.09 -6.11 10.31
N PRO A 166 3.02 -6.48 9.43
CA PRO A 166 2.70 -6.90 8.07
C PRO A 166 1.78 -8.13 8.00
N TYR A 167 1.85 -9.02 8.99
CA TYR A 167 0.95 -10.19 9.08
C TYR A 167 -0.46 -9.81 9.51
N PHE A 168 -0.62 -8.85 10.41
CA PHE A 168 -1.95 -8.33 10.77
C PHE A 168 -2.61 -7.64 9.58
N ILE A 169 -1.84 -6.90 8.78
CA ILE A 169 -2.35 -6.34 7.52
C ILE A 169 -2.78 -7.48 6.57
N ALA A 170 -1.97 -8.52 6.43
CA ALA A 170 -2.32 -9.69 5.62
C ALA A 170 -3.63 -10.33 6.09
N MET A 171 -3.79 -10.55 7.40
CA MET A 171 -5.02 -11.09 7.97
C MET A 171 -6.24 -10.20 7.67
N GLY A 172 -6.11 -8.89 7.85
CA GLY A 172 -7.17 -7.92 7.57
C GLY A 172 -7.56 -7.85 6.09
N LEU A 173 -6.67 -8.24 5.16
CA LEU A 173 -6.96 -8.34 3.74
C LEU A 173 -7.53 -9.72 3.33
N VAL A 174 -7.10 -10.79 3.99
CA VAL A 174 -7.52 -12.17 3.67
C VAL A 174 -8.89 -12.50 4.27
N LEU A 175 -9.15 -12.11 5.52
CA LEU A 175 -10.38 -12.48 6.22
C LEU A 175 -11.68 -11.97 5.56
N PRO A 176 -11.75 -10.77 4.94
CA PRO A 176 -12.92 -10.34 4.19
C PRO A 176 -13.27 -11.22 2.99
N VAL A 177 -12.34 -11.98 2.45
CA VAL A 177 -12.59 -12.94 1.36
C VAL A 177 -13.53 -14.04 1.84
N PHE A 178 -13.36 -14.48 3.08
CA PHE A 178 -14.16 -15.55 3.68
C PHE A 178 -15.39 -14.99 4.43
N PHE A 179 -15.23 -13.85 5.11
CA PHE A 179 -16.23 -13.26 5.99
C PHE A 179 -16.53 -11.81 5.58
N PRO A 180 -17.17 -11.55 4.41
CA PRO A 180 -17.39 -10.21 3.88
C PRO A 180 -18.34 -9.36 4.72
N THR A 181 -19.19 -9.96 5.55
CA THR A 181 -20.12 -9.24 6.44
C THR A 181 -19.42 -8.45 7.55
N TYR A 182 -18.20 -8.83 7.89
CA TYR A 182 -17.41 -8.21 8.98
C TYR A 182 -16.28 -7.32 8.45
N THR A 183 -16.41 -6.76 7.24
CA THR A 183 -15.36 -5.93 6.61
C THR A 183 -14.85 -4.81 7.51
N LEU A 184 -15.75 -4.15 8.25
CA LEU A 184 -15.37 -3.08 9.18
C LEU A 184 -14.42 -3.58 10.28
N ALA A 185 -14.66 -4.76 10.84
CA ALA A 185 -13.79 -5.35 11.87
C ALA A 185 -12.40 -5.67 11.29
N TRP A 186 -12.35 -6.18 10.07
CA TRP A 186 -11.09 -6.50 9.40
C TRP A 186 -10.31 -5.23 8.99
N GLU A 187 -11.00 -4.16 8.62
CA GLU A 187 -10.39 -2.85 8.41
C GLU A 187 -9.75 -2.32 9.70
N HIS A 188 -10.40 -2.46 10.85
CA HIS A 188 -9.80 -2.12 12.14
C HIS A 188 -8.55 -2.96 12.45
N LEU A 189 -8.52 -4.22 12.05
CA LEU A 189 -7.33 -5.05 12.20
C LEU A 189 -6.15 -4.47 11.39
N ILE A 190 -6.39 -4.00 10.16
CA ILE A 190 -5.36 -3.33 9.35
C ILE A 190 -4.87 -2.05 10.02
N PHE A 191 -5.79 -1.19 10.48
CA PHE A 191 -5.45 0.12 11.01
C PHE A 191 -4.84 0.06 12.40
N ILE A 192 -5.51 -0.61 13.35
CA ILE A 192 -5.11 -0.59 14.75
C ILE A 192 -3.89 -1.48 14.98
N THR A 193 -3.89 -2.69 14.43
CA THR A 193 -2.78 -3.63 14.68
C THR A 193 -1.69 -3.55 13.62
N GLY A 194 -2.06 -3.29 12.35
CA GLY A 194 -1.09 -3.19 11.27
C GLY A 194 -0.33 -1.86 11.30
N PHE A 195 -1.04 -0.75 11.15
CA PHE A 195 -0.38 0.56 11.03
C PHE A 195 0.21 1.07 12.34
N LEU A 196 -0.51 0.91 13.45
CA LEU A 196 -0.02 1.35 14.76
C LEU A 196 1.32 0.67 15.11
N TRP A 197 1.42 -0.64 14.89
CA TRP A 197 2.65 -1.39 15.19
C TRP A 197 3.80 -1.14 14.20
N LEU A 198 3.53 -0.56 13.03
CA LEU A 198 4.57 -0.10 12.11
C LEU A 198 5.14 1.26 12.53
N THR A 199 4.40 2.04 13.32
CA THR A 199 4.76 3.40 13.73
C THR A 199 5.39 3.47 15.12
N LEU A 200 5.24 2.43 15.92
CA LEU A 200 5.88 2.27 17.24
C LEU A 200 7.26 1.63 17.12
#